data_37072df180666038194a65bf215b3d64
#
_entry.id   37072df180666038194a65bf215b3d64
#
_cell.length_a   1.000
_cell.length_b   1.000
_cell.length_c   1.000
_cell.angle_alpha   90.00
_cell.angle_beta   90.00
_cell.angle_gamma   90.00
#
_symmetry.space_group_name_H-M   'P 1'
#
loop_
_entity.id
_entity.type
_entity.pdbx_description
1 polymer ?
#
loop_
_entity_poly.entity_id
_entity_poly.type
_entity_poly.pdbx_seq_one_letter_code
_entity_poly.pdbx_strand_id
1 'polypeptide(L)'
;MNISAVRGSPSISHSSIWPQRLSNAIDNFHLRIVDGHVVRFSTIHPNFTHKRANEAVFRFFTSRMEGTLSEFARRCEAAMKDQTTLFGGHDHSPNLIYFSSFPWAETTAITNPGMEDADDGIPRINWGRYGLHDGRYLLNITVTANHRFIDGWHIGLFFRQLQERIDRLGDPEKQ
;
A
#
# COMPACT_ATOMS: atom_id res chain seq x y z
N MET A 1 -9.52 -5.93 9.32
CA MET A 1 -10.73 -5.95 8.47
C MET A 1 -10.46 -6.85 7.29
N ASN A 2 -11.37 -7.78 6.99
CA ASN A 2 -11.18 -8.76 5.93
C ASN A 2 -11.80 -8.25 4.63
N ILE A 3 -11.06 -8.36 3.54
CA ILE A 3 -11.50 -7.95 2.20
C ILE A 3 -11.73 -9.20 1.35
N SER A 4 -12.89 -9.30 0.71
CA SER A 4 -13.16 -10.36 -0.27
C SER A 4 -12.36 -10.09 -1.54
N ALA A 5 -11.54 -11.06 -1.98
CA ALA A 5 -10.76 -10.95 -3.19
C ALA A 5 -11.42 -11.68 -4.37
N VAL A 6 -11.19 -11.16 -5.56
CA VAL A 6 -11.66 -11.68 -6.85
C VAL A 6 -10.84 -12.89 -7.30
N ARG A 7 -11.44 -13.77 -8.11
CA ARG A 7 -10.78 -14.92 -8.74
C ARG A 7 -9.59 -14.48 -9.61
N GLY A 8 -8.43 -15.01 -9.31
CA GLY A 8 -7.17 -14.81 -10.04
C GLY A 8 -6.06 -14.38 -9.10
N SER A 9 -4.86 -14.96 -9.26
CA SER A 9 -3.68 -14.53 -8.49
C SER A 9 -3.28 -13.13 -8.98
N PRO A 10 -3.57 -12.05 -8.25
CA PRO A 10 -3.12 -10.73 -8.68
C PRO A 10 -1.59 -10.68 -8.49
N SER A 11 -0.88 -10.31 -9.55
CA SER A 11 0.53 -9.95 -9.42
C SER A 11 0.64 -8.81 -8.38
N ILE A 12 1.77 -8.72 -7.68
CA ILE A 12 2.04 -7.68 -6.66
C ILE A 12 1.71 -6.26 -7.19
N SER A 13 1.94 -6.03 -8.47
CA SER A 13 1.65 -4.76 -9.15
C SER A 13 0.16 -4.38 -9.13
N HIS A 14 -0.75 -5.31 -9.29
CA HIS A 14 -2.19 -5.02 -9.32
C HIS A 14 -2.78 -4.83 -7.93
N SER A 15 -2.37 -5.63 -6.93
CA SER A 15 -2.94 -5.54 -5.58
C SER A 15 -2.52 -4.28 -4.80
N SER A 16 -1.36 -3.70 -5.10
CA SER A 16 -0.85 -2.50 -4.41
C SER A 16 -1.31 -1.17 -5.02
N ILE A 17 -1.76 -1.15 -6.27
CA ILE A 17 -2.16 0.08 -6.95
C ILE A 17 -3.48 0.63 -6.41
N TRP A 18 -4.43 -0.22 -6.07
CA TRP A 18 -5.73 0.21 -5.59
C TRP A 18 -5.67 0.91 -4.23
N PRO A 19 -4.98 0.36 -3.21
CA PRO A 19 -4.81 1.06 -1.94
C PRO A 19 -4.16 2.43 -2.10
N GLN A 20 -3.18 2.56 -3.01
CA GLN A 20 -2.51 3.82 -3.28
C GLN A 20 -3.44 4.89 -3.87
N ARG A 21 -4.28 4.54 -4.85
CA ARG A 21 -5.24 5.48 -5.42
C ARG A 21 -6.29 5.91 -4.39
N LEU A 22 -6.67 5.04 -3.48
CA LEU A 22 -7.60 5.36 -2.41
C LEU A 22 -6.97 6.28 -1.37
N SER A 23 -5.72 6.05 -1.00
CA SER A 23 -4.99 6.93 -0.10
C SER A 23 -4.88 8.35 -0.66
N ASN A 24 -4.67 8.49 -1.98
CA ASN A 24 -4.70 9.79 -2.63
C ASN A 24 -6.10 10.43 -2.74
N ALA A 25 -7.18 9.70 -2.47
CA ALA A 25 -8.54 10.21 -2.44
C ALA A 25 -9.01 10.66 -1.03
N ILE A 26 -8.19 10.48 -0.02
CA ILE A 26 -8.49 10.86 1.37
C ILE A 26 -7.46 11.88 1.83
N ASP A 27 -7.87 13.12 1.99
CA ASP A 27 -7.00 14.26 2.28
C ASP A 27 -6.05 14.05 3.46
N ASN A 28 -6.51 13.39 4.51
CA ASN A 28 -5.74 13.14 5.71
C ASN A 28 -4.50 12.25 5.47
N PHE A 29 -4.51 11.42 4.43
CA PHE A 29 -3.35 10.63 4.04
C PHE A 29 -2.23 11.48 3.41
N HIS A 30 -2.52 12.72 3.02
CA HIS A 30 -1.57 13.67 2.43
C HIS A 30 -0.84 14.54 3.46
N LEU A 31 -1.24 14.49 4.74
CA LEU A 31 -0.69 15.35 5.77
C LEU A 31 0.60 14.78 6.36
N ARG A 32 1.59 15.65 6.55
CA ARG A 32 2.90 15.33 7.18
C ARG A 32 3.33 16.49 8.06
N ILE A 33 4.27 16.23 8.97
CA ILE A 33 5.04 17.27 9.62
C ILE A 33 6.38 17.38 8.90
N VAL A 34 6.71 18.58 8.46
CA VAL A 34 7.98 18.91 7.81
C VAL A 34 8.51 20.17 8.50
N ASP A 35 9.69 20.09 9.08
CA ASP A 35 10.31 21.19 9.82
C ASP A 35 9.39 21.79 10.90
N GLY A 36 8.65 20.92 11.62
CA GLY A 36 7.71 21.32 12.67
C GLY A 36 6.38 21.89 12.18
N HIS A 37 6.13 21.94 10.88
CA HIS A 37 4.91 22.48 10.28
C HIS A 37 4.07 21.39 9.65
N VAL A 38 2.74 21.50 9.75
CA VAL A 38 1.82 20.62 9.03
C VAL A 38 1.78 21.02 7.56
N VAL A 39 2.17 20.09 6.71
CA VAL A 39 2.19 20.26 5.26
C VAL A 39 1.25 19.25 4.60
N ARG A 40 0.45 19.70 3.63
CA ARG A 40 -0.36 18.83 2.76
C ARG A 40 0.30 18.70 1.40
N PHE A 41 0.67 17.48 1.04
CA PHE A 41 1.19 17.17 -0.28
C PHE A 41 0.05 17.00 -1.30
N SER A 42 0.23 17.48 -2.52
CA SER A 42 -0.76 17.29 -3.60
C SER A 42 -0.89 15.83 -4.05
N THR A 43 0.21 15.09 -3.94
CA THR A 43 0.28 13.68 -4.31
C THR A 43 1.22 12.94 -3.35
N ILE A 44 0.80 11.75 -2.94
CA ILE A 44 1.65 10.81 -2.21
C ILE A 44 2.03 9.65 -3.11
N HIS A 45 3.25 9.15 -2.96
CA HIS A 45 3.83 8.11 -3.80
C HIS A 45 4.00 6.81 -3.03
N PRO A 46 3.74 5.65 -3.65
CA PRO A 46 3.96 4.37 -3.00
C PRO A 46 5.45 4.02 -2.96
N ASN A 47 5.86 3.54 -1.81
CA ASN A 47 7.11 2.82 -1.62
C ASN A 47 6.78 1.36 -1.29
N PHE A 48 7.39 0.44 -1.99
CA PHE A 48 7.10 -0.99 -1.88
C PHE A 48 8.30 -1.75 -1.39
N THR A 49 8.02 -2.81 -0.64
CA THR A 49 8.98 -3.89 -0.41
C THR A 49 8.77 -5.00 -1.43
N HIS A 50 9.85 -5.52 -1.99
CA HIS A 50 9.79 -6.73 -2.80
C HIS A 50 11.00 -7.64 -2.53
N LYS A 51 10.85 -8.92 -2.82
CA LYS A 51 11.89 -9.94 -2.67
C LYS A 51 12.07 -10.66 -3.99
N ARG A 52 13.29 -10.72 -4.49
CA ARG A 52 13.62 -11.55 -5.65
C ARG A 52 13.66 -13.02 -5.25
N ALA A 53 13.33 -13.92 -6.19
CA ALA A 53 13.20 -15.35 -5.91
C ALA A 53 14.43 -15.96 -5.23
N ASN A 54 15.62 -15.55 -5.63
CA ASN A 54 16.90 -16.12 -5.18
C ASN A 54 17.64 -15.25 -4.14
N GLU A 55 16.96 -14.28 -3.53
CA GLU A 55 17.58 -13.40 -2.53
C GLU A 55 16.99 -13.67 -1.14
N ALA A 56 17.81 -13.55 -0.11
CA ALA A 56 17.39 -13.69 1.28
C ALA A 56 16.82 -12.38 1.88
N VAL A 57 17.00 -11.26 1.17
CA VAL A 57 16.69 -9.91 1.67
C VAL A 57 15.62 -9.23 0.84
N PHE A 58 14.90 -8.32 1.48
CA PHE A 58 13.95 -7.44 0.82
C PHE A 58 14.66 -6.22 0.24
N ARG A 59 14.08 -5.69 -0.83
CA ARG A 59 14.47 -4.44 -1.46
C ARG A 59 13.33 -3.44 -1.37
N PHE A 60 13.67 -2.16 -1.37
CA PHE A 60 12.70 -1.07 -1.37
C PHE A 60 12.77 -0.31 -2.68
N PHE A 61 11.64 0.07 -3.22
CA PHE A 61 11.58 0.99 -4.34
C PHE A 61 10.37 1.92 -4.24
N THR A 62 10.53 3.14 -4.75
CA THR A 62 9.47 4.12 -4.89
C THR A 62 9.06 4.21 -6.35
N SER A 63 7.77 4.30 -6.62
CA SER A 63 7.26 4.61 -7.95
C SER A 63 6.36 5.84 -7.89
N ARG A 64 6.56 6.78 -8.83
CA ARG A 64 5.72 7.97 -8.91
C ARG A 64 4.29 7.60 -9.30
N MET A 65 3.32 8.20 -8.61
CA MET A 65 1.89 8.00 -8.89
C MET A 65 1.45 8.96 -10.01
N GLU A 66 1.80 8.63 -11.24
CA GLU A 66 1.56 9.43 -12.44
C GLU A 66 1.00 8.56 -13.57
N GLY A 67 0.25 9.19 -14.49
CA GLY A 67 -0.24 8.54 -15.70
C GLY A 67 -1.31 7.46 -15.45
N THR A 68 -1.45 6.57 -16.41
CA THR A 68 -2.39 5.46 -16.38
C THR A 68 -1.92 4.32 -15.47
N LEU A 69 -2.84 3.42 -15.13
CA LEU A 69 -2.55 2.23 -14.36
C LEU A 69 -1.48 1.34 -15.03
N SER A 70 -1.59 1.17 -16.34
CA SER A 70 -0.64 0.37 -17.14
C SER A 70 0.75 0.98 -17.16
N GLU A 71 0.85 2.31 -17.25
CA GLU A 71 2.14 3.02 -17.19
C GLU A 71 2.77 2.91 -15.81
N PHE A 72 1.96 3.04 -14.75
CA PHE A 72 2.42 2.85 -13.39
C PHE A 72 2.95 1.42 -13.18
N ALA A 73 2.21 0.38 -13.61
CA ALA A 73 2.63 -1.01 -13.50
C ALA A 73 3.98 -1.24 -14.23
N ARG A 74 4.13 -0.74 -15.46
CA ARG A 74 5.40 -0.84 -16.20
C ARG A 74 6.58 -0.17 -15.47
N ARG A 75 6.35 1.00 -14.85
CA ARG A 75 7.40 1.65 -14.05
C ARG A 75 7.80 0.82 -12.84
N CYS A 76 6.83 0.22 -12.14
CA CYS A 76 7.13 -0.67 -11.02
C CYS A 76 7.95 -1.89 -11.46
N GLU A 77 7.58 -2.52 -12.59
CA GLU A 77 8.31 -3.67 -13.14
C GLU A 77 9.73 -3.30 -13.55
N ALA A 78 9.92 -2.15 -14.19
CA ALA A 78 11.25 -1.64 -14.55
C ALA A 78 12.08 -1.38 -13.28
N ALA A 79 11.54 -0.67 -12.30
CA ALA A 79 12.24 -0.39 -11.04
C ALA A 79 12.65 -1.67 -10.30
N MET A 80 11.81 -2.70 -10.29
CA MET A 80 12.15 -3.99 -9.68
C MET A 80 13.27 -4.73 -10.42
N LYS A 81 13.34 -4.62 -11.75
CA LYS A 81 14.40 -5.25 -12.55
C LYS A 81 15.74 -4.53 -12.40
N ASP A 82 15.71 -3.21 -12.46
CA ASP A 82 16.92 -2.38 -12.54
C ASP A 82 17.55 -2.13 -11.16
N GLN A 83 16.88 -2.48 -10.08
CA GLN A 83 17.38 -2.25 -8.74
C GLN A 83 18.59 -3.14 -8.41
N THR A 84 19.75 -2.53 -8.25
CA THR A 84 21.03 -3.21 -7.98
C THR A 84 21.40 -3.24 -6.50
N THR A 85 20.86 -2.32 -5.69
CA THR A 85 21.15 -2.20 -4.25
C THR A 85 19.90 -2.41 -3.40
N LEU A 86 20.07 -2.74 -2.12
CA LEU A 86 18.94 -2.97 -1.18
C LEU A 86 18.05 -1.74 -1.05
N PHE A 87 18.66 -0.57 -0.97
CA PHE A 87 17.98 0.72 -0.75
C PHE A 87 18.10 1.65 -1.96
N GLY A 88 18.57 1.16 -3.10
CA GLY A 88 18.89 1.98 -4.26
C GLY A 88 17.73 2.66 -4.97
N GLY A 89 16.54 2.47 -4.50
CA GLY A 89 15.34 3.18 -4.95
C GLY A 89 14.55 3.74 -3.77
N HIS A 90 15.14 3.76 -2.57
CA HIS A 90 14.49 4.32 -1.40
C HIS A 90 14.55 5.84 -1.45
N ASP A 91 13.40 6.44 -1.65
CA ASP A 91 13.20 7.86 -1.56
C ASP A 91 12.89 8.19 -0.09
N HIS A 92 13.59 9.16 0.49
CA HIS A 92 13.36 9.66 1.84
C HIS A 92 12.38 10.84 1.88
N SER A 93 11.71 11.10 0.77
CA SER A 93 10.71 12.16 0.70
C SER A 93 9.55 11.92 1.67
N PRO A 94 9.05 12.92 2.37
CA PRO A 94 7.93 12.77 3.30
C PRO A 94 6.60 12.45 2.61
N ASN A 95 6.46 12.67 1.29
CA ASN A 95 5.23 12.41 0.56
C ASN A 95 5.08 10.95 0.09
N LEU A 96 5.48 10.01 0.94
CA LEU A 96 5.38 8.57 0.69
C LEU A 96 4.23 7.94 1.45
N ILE A 97 3.89 6.71 1.03
CA ILE A 97 3.12 5.72 1.75
C ILE A 97 3.80 4.37 1.57
N TYR A 98 4.00 3.62 2.66
CA TYR A 98 4.70 2.35 2.62
C TYR A 98 3.73 1.18 2.44
N PHE A 99 4.07 0.28 1.52
CA PHE A 99 3.36 -0.96 1.26
C PHE A 99 4.27 -2.16 1.45
N SER A 100 3.81 -3.13 2.23
CA SER A 100 4.54 -4.37 2.44
C SER A 100 3.60 -5.57 2.48
N SER A 101 4.04 -6.67 1.88
CA SER A 101 3.30 -7.92 1.89
C SER A 101 4.08 -9.06 2.53
N PHE A 102 3.36 -9.92 3.25
CA PHE A 102 3.87 -11.16 3.81
C PHE A 102 3.10 -12.37 3.24
N PRO A 103 3.41 -12.81 2.00
CA PRO A 103 2.57 -13.75 1.26
C PRO A 103 2.68 -15.20 1.73
N TRP A 104 3.52 -15.49 2.74
CA TRP A 104 3.79 -16.86 3.21
C TRP A 104 2.77 -17.36 4.23
N ALA A 105 2.05 -16.46 4.92
CA ALA A 105 1.04 -16.84 5.90
C ALA A 105 -0.15 -15.89 5.89
N GLU A 106 -1.31 -16.40 6.27
CA GLU A 106 -2.44 -15.57 6.67
C GLU A 106 -2.08 -14.87 7.98
N THR A 107 -2.42 -13.60 8.08
CA THR A 107 -2.12 -12.78 9.24
C THR A 107 -3.39 -12.14 9.78
N THR A 108 -3.49 -11.95 11.08
CA THR A 108 -4.56 -11.15 11.69
C THR A 108 -4.17 -9.68 11.81
N ALA A 109 -2.88 -9.41 12.01
CA ALA A 109 -2.29 -8.07 12.03
C ALA A 109 -0.79 -8.19 11.72
N ILE A 110 -0.21 -7.10 11.21
CA ILE A 110 1.24 -6.94 11.03
C ILE A 110 1.63 -5.63 11.70
N THR A 111 2.51 -5.71 12.68
CA THR A 111 3.09 -4.52 13.31
C THR A 111 4.36 -4.11 12.58
N ASN A 112 4.56 -2.82 12.45
CA ASN A 112 5.79 -2.27 11.89
C ASN A 112 6.79 -1.97 13.02
N PRO A 113 8.10 -1.92 12.72
CA PRO A 113 9.07 -1.38 13.66
C PRO A 113 8.60 -0.03 14.21
N GLY A 114 8.91 0.26 15.47
CA GLY A 114 8.41 1.41 16.17
C GLY A 114 8.63 2.71 15.38
N MET A 115 7.62 3.56 15.41
CA MET A 115 7.74 4.94 14.95
C MET A 115 8.41 5.70 16.10
N GLU A 116 9.73 5.73 16.12
CA GLU A 116 10.52 6.41 17.16
C GLU A 116 10.32 7.93 17.09
N ASP A 117 10.09 8.43 15.88
CA ASP A 117 9.76 9.82 15.64
C ASP A 117 8.24 10.05 15.76
N ALA A 118 7.85 10.86 16.73
CA ALA A 118 6.45 11.25 16.93
C ALA A 118 5.87 12.03 15.73
N ASP A 119 6.73 12.61 14.90
CA ASP A 119 6.36 13.38 13.72
C ASP A 119 6.32 12.53 12.44
N ASP A 120 6.70 11.25 12.52
CA ASP A 120 6.53 10.31 11.40
C ASP A 120 5.04 10.16 11.05
N GLY A 121 4.62 10.86 10.03
CA GLY A 121 3.26 10.84 9.50
C GLY A 121 3.08 9.91 8.30
N ILE A 122 4.09 9.12 7.90
CA ILE A 122 4.01 8.25 6.73
C ILE A 122 3.17 7.00 7.05
N PRO A 123 1.99 6.82 6.43
CA PRO A 123 1.17 5.63 6.65
C PRO A 123 1.84 4.37 6.12
N ARG A 124 1.59 3.24 6.79
CA ARG A 124 2.06 1.91 6.42
C ARG A 124 0.88 0.98 6.21
N ILE A 125 0.81 0.35 5.07
CA ILE A 125 -0.24 -0.60 4.71
C ILE A 125 0.40 -1.96 4.47
N ASN A 126 0.00 -2.93 5.27
CA ASN A 126 0.56 -4.28 5.24
C ASN A 126 -0.55 -5.31 5.02
N TRP A 127 -0.22 -6.41 4.35
CA TRP A 127 -1.13 -7.54 4.21
C TRP A 127 -0.39 -8.87 4.19
N GLY A 128 -1.08 -9.93 4.63
CA GLY A 128 -0.62 -11.30 4.56
C GLY A 128 -1.04 -12.02 3.29
N ARG A 129 -1.00 -13.34 3.34
CA ARG A 129 -1.60 -14.20 2.32
C ARG A 129 -3.12 -14.16 2.46
N TYR A 130 -3.85 -14.16 1.35
CA TYR A 130 -5.29 -14.38 1.38
C TYR A 130 -5.62 -15.85 1.70
N GLY A 131 -6.74 -16.09 2.38
CA GLY A 131 -7.28 -17.41 2.71
C GLY A 131 -8.69 -17.60 2.16
N LEU A 132 -9.11 -18.86 2.03
CA LEU A 132 -10.47 -19.22 1.67
C LEU A 132 -11.24 -19.55 2.97
N HIS A 133 -12.25 -18.74 3.30
CA HIS A 133 -13.08 -18.87 4.48
C HIS A 133 -14.56 -18.85 4.05
N ASP A 134 -15.29 -19.89 4.37
CA ASP A 134 -16.72 -20.03 4.03
C ASP A 134 -17.04 -19.73 2.56
N GLY A 135 -16.19 -20.22 1.66
CA GLY A 135 -16.35 -20.04 0.21
C GLY A 135 -15.95 -18.65 -0.32
N ARG A 136 -15.40 -17.77 0.51
CA ARG A 136 -14.96 -16.41 0.17
C ARG A 136 -13.46 -16.26 0.40
N TYR A 137 -12.77 -15.61 -0.53
CA TYR A 137 -11.38 -15.22 -0.31
C TYR A 137 -11.32 -13.98 0.58
N LEU A 138 -10.59 -14.10 1.68
CA LEU A 138 -10.37 -13.01 2.62
C LEU A 138 -8.90 -12.59 2.63
N LEU A 139 -8.65 -11.29 2.62
CA LEU A 139 -7.33 -10.70 2.79
C LEU A 139 -7.37 -9.77 4.00
N ASN A 140 -6.53 -10.06 4.98
CA ASN A 140 -6.36 -9.14 6.11
C ASN A 140 -5.39 -8.01 5.72
N ILE A 141 -5.82 -6.77 5.89
CA ILE A 141 -5.01 -5.58 5.67
C ILE A 141 -4.87 -4.82 6.99
N THR A 142 -3.64 -4.49 7.35
CA THR A 142 -3.31 -3.65 8.50
C THR A 142 -2.88 -2.27 8.01
N VAL A 143 -3.49 -1.22 8.55
CA VAL A 143 -3.07 0.17 8.34
C VAL A 143 -2.50 0.71 9.63
N THR A 144 -1.25 1.15 9.60
CA THR A 144 -0.60 1.89 10.69
C THR A 144 -0.46 3.34 10.26
N ALA A 145 -0.95 4.27 11.07
CA ALA A 145 -0.95 5.69 10.75
C ALA A 145 -0.79 6.54 12.01
N ASN A 146 -0.27 7.75 11.84
CA ASN A 146 -0.16 8.73 12.92
C ASN A 146 -1.55 9.32 13.24
N HIS A 147 -1.99 9.16 14.48
CA HIS A 147 -3.33 9.58 14.91
C HIS A 147 -3.51 11.11 14.93
N ARG A 148 -2.44 11.89 14.82
CA ARG A 148 -2.53 13.35 14.66
C ARG A 148 -3.25 13.75 13.36
N PHE A 149 -3.23 12.89 12.35
CA PHE A 149 -3.80 13.17 11.03
C PHE A 149 -4.90 12.20 10.63
N ILE A 150 -4.75 10.92 10.98
CA ILE A 150 -5.58 9.84 10.48
C ILE A 150 -6.24 9.15 11.68
N ASP A 151 -7.54 9.28 11.82
CA ASP A 151 -8.34 8.62 12.84
C ASP A 151 -9.15 7.43 12.29
N GLY A 152 -9.95 6.79 13.14
CA GLY A 152 -10.76 5.65 12.79
C GLY A 152 -11.76 5.90 11.65
N TRP A 153 -12.25 7.15 11.50
CA TRP A 153 -13.13 7.51 10.40
C TRP A 153 -12.43 7.43 9.05
N HIS A 154 -11.23 7.99 8.94
CA HIS A 154 -10.43 7.97 7.71
C HIS A 154 -10.01 6.54 7.32
N ILE A 155 -9.66 5.73 8.31
CA ILE A 155 -9.36 4.30 8.11
C ILE A 155 -10.62 3.55 7.64
N GLY A 156 -11.77 3.81 8.26
CA GLY A 156 -13.05 3.22 7.85
C GLY A 156 -13.43 3.59 6.42
N LEU A 157 -13.24 4.86 6.04
CA LEU A 157 -13.48 5.35 4.67
C LEU A 157 -12.56 4.66 3.66
N PHE A 158 -11.26 4.51 3.99
CA PHE A 158 -10.29 3.79 3.17
C PHE A 158 -10.75 2.34 2.91
N PHE A 159 -11.09 1.59 3.94
CA PHE A 159 -11.52 0.20 3.80
C PHE A 159 -12.84 0.06 3.03
N ARG A 160 -13.81 0.93 3.26
CA ARG A 160 -15.07 0.94 2.51
C ARG A 160 -14.83 1.14 1.03
N GLN A 161 -14.06 2.16 0.65
CA GLN A 161 -13.76 2.45 -0.76
C GLN A 161 -12.95 1.32 -1.40
N LEU A 162 -12.03 0.70 -0.66
CA LEU A 162 -11.25 -0.44 -1.15
C LEU A 162 -12.15 -1.64 -1.45
N GLN A 163 -13.08 -1.98 -0.54
CA GLN A 163 -14.03 -3.07 -0.76
C GLN A 163 -14.94 -2.78 -1.96
N GLU A 164 -15.50 -1.59 -2.06
CA GLU A 164 -16.34 -1.19 -3.19
C GLU A 164 -15.63 -1.34 -4.55
N ARG A 165 -14.32 -1.04 -4.61
CA ARG A 165 -13.54 -1.21 -5.84
C ARG A 165 -13.27 -2.68 -6.16
N ILE A 166 -13.00 -3.48 -5.15
CA ILE A 166 -12.79 -4.92 -5.31
C ILE A 166 -14.08 -5.58 -5.80
N ASP A 167 -15.23 -5.21 -5.23
CA ASP A 167 -16.53 -5.74 -5.65
C ASP A 167 -16.85 -5.41 -7.12
N ARG A 168 -16.49 -4.20 -7.58
CA ARG A 168 -16.64 -3.81 -9.00
C ARG A 168 -15.75 -4.61 -9.95
N LEU A 169 -14.56 -5.02 -9.52
CA LEU A 169 -13.66 -5.84 -10.36
C LEU A 169 -14.22 -7.25 -10.58
N GLY A 170 -15.05 -7.75 -9.66
CA GLY A 170 -15.71 -9.04 -9.75
C GLY A 170 -16.97 -9.05 -10.62
N ASP A 171 -17.44 -7.90 -11.07
CA ASP A 171 -18.68 -7.72 -11.82
C ASP A 171 -18.38 -7.28 -13.26
N PRO A 172 -18.43 -8.20 -14.25
CA PRO A 172 -18.10 -7.88 -15.64
C PRO A 172 -19.09 -6.89 -16.29
N GLU A 173 -20.28 -6.67 -15.71
CA GLU A 173 -21.28 -5.70 -16.22
C GLU A 173 -21.02 -4.26 -15.75
N LYS A 174 -20.03 -4.03 -14.89
CA LYS A 174 -19.71 -2.71 -14.31
C LYS A 174 -18.32 -2.19 -14.69
N GLN A 175 -17.67 -2.80 -15.69
CA GLN A 175 -16.38 -2.35 -16.22
C GLN A 175 -16.52 -1.34 -17.37
#